data_b45f546e9a40ecc7cb123501a773522a
#
_entry.id   b45f546e9a40ecc7cb123501a773522a
#
_cell.length_a   1.000
_cell.length_b   1.000
_cell.length_c   1.000
_cell.angle_alpha   90.00
_cell.angle_beta   90.00
_cell.angle_gamma   90.00
#
_symmetry.space_group_name_H-M   'P 1'
#
loop_
_entity.id
_entity.type
_entity.pdbx_description
1 polymer ?
#
loop_
_entity_poly.entity_id
_entity_poly.type
_entity_poly.pdbx_seq_one_letter_code
_entity_poly.pdbx_strand_id
1 'polypeptide(L)'
;MGKAIGIDLGTTNSVVAFKDVTVRTIQTGANNEDLCRSCVALDKNGNFLVGNSVFNSWKRHAPNIVVSAKRLMGASINDSNVQKMKTNSHAYPFGIQKLSGGTEDSVAIVLRGKEYTPEQISAEILRALKNDADTKLGDVEYAVITVPAYFNEKQKSATKKAAKLAGLKVLQLLAEPTAAALSYGFDNLKDDEDKTLLIYDFGGGTFDLSILTAAGGQFVETGAGGDRWLGGDDIDAILSDYVKDQIEQQNGINLEELLSDKTDKEVAEFTAGLKKDVENAKKTLSQSSSATIMISDYLENEDGDPLEDIVVSRETFESLIRPLIQRTIDLIEELLVKTSITVDDLSNILLVGGSSCIPLVKRMLVEKYGEEKVMSSEKPMLAIAHGAAILAASMDTSKWKEDDDQSVDVDEEIPDGPIVYTAKHNYLIQLTKNGRKEMERFIDDQTPLPFNVNRQFSTIVNNQKIVEVKLFSDAEDGTYDKLASGFFTITDNLPSGSKLNFTFNLDTNEREFGIRIA
;
A
#
# COMPACT_ATOMS: atom_id res chain seq x y z
N MET A 1 -27.14 15.40 0.79
CA MET A 1 -25.68 15.31 0.59
C MET A 1 -25.28 13.88 0.87
N GLY A 2 -24.55 13.25 -0.05
CA GLY A 2 -24.02 11.90 0.15
C GLY A 2 -23.03 11.86 1.31
N LYS A 3 -22.93 10.72 1.97
CA LYS A 3 -22.01 10.52 3.10
C LYS A 3 -20.59 10.27 2.62
N ALA A 4 -19.62 10.71 3.43
CA ALA A 4 -18.20 10.47 3.22
C ALA A 4 -17.68 9.41 4.18
N ILE A 5 -16.85 8.49 3.69
CA ILE A 5 -16.25 7.39 4.45
C ILE A 5 -14.72 7.43 4.35
N GLY A 6 -14.04 6.82 5.31
CA GLY A 6 -12.61 6.52 5.23
C GLY A 6 -12.40 5.07 4.81
N ILE A 7 -11.50 4.85 3.87
CA ILE A 7 -11.14 3.51 3.39
C ILE A 7 -9.63 3.31 3.48
N ASP A 8 -9.22 2.25 4.16
CA ASP A 8 -7.90 1.66 3.99
C ASP A 8 -8.01 0.54 2.93
N LEU A 9 -7.44 0.79 1.75
CA LEU A 9 -7.32 -0.22 0.69
C LEU A 9 -6.00 -0.96 0.86
N GLY A 10 -5.95 -1.92 1.77
CA GLY A 10 -4.71 -2.64 2.08
C GLY A 10 -4.36 -3.75 1.07
N THR A 11 -3.08 -4.17 1.06
CA THR A 11 -2.60 -5.28 0.22
C THR A 11 -3.26 -6.61 0.59
N THR A 12 -3.41 -6.87 1.89
CA THR A 12 -3.93 -8.13 2.43
C THR A 12 -5.36 -8.00 2.93
N ASN A 13 -5.67 -6.94 3.68
CA ASN A 13 -7.00 -6.63 4.18
C ASN A 13 -7.33 -5.18 3.89
N SER A 14 -8.60 -4.91 3.65
CA SER A 14 -9.14 -3.55 3.50
C SER A 14 -10.16 -3.28 4.61
N VAL A 15 -10.27 -2.02 5.01
CA VAL A 15 -11.15 -1.58 6.10
C VAL A 15 -11.92 -0.35 5.65
N VAL A 16 -13.19 -0.28 6.03
CA VAL A 16 -14.00 0.91 5.86
C VAL A 16 -14.48 1.43 7.22
N ALA A 17 -14.38 2.73 7.40
CA ALA A 17 -14.79 3.40 8.63
C ALA A 17 -15.58 4.67 8.34
N PHE A 18 -16.33 5.11 9.32
CA PHE A 18 -17.14 6.32 9.28
C PHE A 18 -17.05 7.05 10.61
N LYS A 19 -17.09 8.38 10.57
CA LYS A 19 -17.14 9.24 11.75
C LYS A 19 -18.40 10.08 11.72
N ASP A 20 -19.21 9.95 12.76
CA ASP A 20 -20.22 10.92 13.16
C ASP A 20 -19.75 11.63 14.45
N VAL A 21 -20.23 11.23 15.61
CA VAL A 21 -19.73 11.69 16.92
C VAL A 21 -18.43 10.97 17.27
N THR A 22 -18.36 9.67 16.99
CA THR A 22 -17.19 8.82 17.20
C THR A 22 -16.83 8.09 15.92
N VAL A 23 -15.55 7.72 15.79
CA VAL A 23 -15.10 6.88 14.68
C VAL A 23 -15.58 5.46 14.91
N ARG A 24 -16.11 4.83 13.86
CA ARG A 24 -16.60 3.45 13.87
C ARG A 24 -16.16 2.72 12.62
N THR A 25 -15.67 1.49 12.79
CA THR A 25 -15.49 0.57 11.66
C THR A 25 -16.85 0.11 11.16
N ILE A 26 -17.02 0.10 9.85
CA ILE A 26 -18.17 -0.50 9.18
C ILE A 26 -17.84 -1.96 8.93
N GLN A 27 -18.54 -2.85 9.62
CA GLN A 27 -18.36 -4.28 9.46
C GLN A 27 -18.81 -4.73 8.07
N THR A 28 -18.08 -5.64 7.48
CA THR A 28 -18.21 -6.06 6.08
C THR A 28 -18.54 -7.54 5.96
N GLY A 29 -19.14 -7.89 4.82
CA GLY A 29 -19.47 -9.25 4.47
C GLY A 29 -20.57 -9.88 5.33
N ALA A 30 -20.92 -11.12 5.03
CA ALA A 30 -22.02 -11.83 5.68
C ALA A 30 -21.80 -12.11 7.19
N ASN A 31 -20.55 -12.19 7.62
CA ASN A 31 -20.19 -12.49 9.01
C ASN A 31 -19.98 -11.23 9.87
N ASN A 32 -20.19 -10.03 9.32
CA ASN A 32 -19.96 -8.75 10.00
C ASN A 32 -18.54 -8.63 10.58
N GLU A 33 -17.53 -8.80 9.74
CA GLU A 33 -16.12 -8.73 10.12
C GLU A 33 -15.59 -7.29 9.98
N ASP A 34 -14.70 -6.86 10.87
CA ASP A 34 -14.07 -5.54 10.82
C ASP A 34 -13.09 -5.41 9.64
N LEU A 35 -12.55 -6.53 9.17
CA LEU A 35 -11.59 -6.60 8.08
C LEU A 35 -12.21 -7.32 6.87
N CYS A 36 -12.11 -6.72 5.70
CA CYS A 36 -12.43 -7.34 4.42
C CYS A 36 -11.14 -7.83 3.77
N ARG A 37 -11.02 -9.13 3.49
CA ARG A 37 -9.86 -9.66 2.77
C ARG A 37 -9.78 -9.03 1.38
N SER A 38 -8.60 -8.48 1.03
CA SER A 38 -8.34 -7.87 -0.29
C SER A 38 -8.14 -8.95 -1.35
N CYS A 39 -9.14 -9.81 -1.53
CA CYS A 39 -9.13 -10.86 -2.54
C CYS A 39 -10.41 -10.86 -3.36
N VAL A 40 -10.26 -11.23 -4.64
CA VAL A 40 -11.33 -11.25 -5.63
C VAL A 40 -11.28 -12.55 -6.41
N ALA A 41 -12.41 -13.19 -6.61
CA ALA A 41 -12.52 -14.37 -7.48
C ALA A 41 -13.66 -14.22 -8.47
N LEU A 42 -13.63 -15.03 -9.53
CA LEU A 42 -14.77 -15.20 -10.43
C LEU A 42 -15.49 -16.51 -10.14
N ASP A 43 -16.81 -16.45 -10.00
CA ASP A 43 -17.64 -17.63 -9.97
C ASP A 43 -17.73 -18.29 -11.37
N LYS A 44 -18.43 -19.44 -11.47
CA LYS A 44 -18.62 -20.15 -12.74
C LYS A 44 -19.43 -19.35 -13.77
N ASN A 45 -20.21 -18.37 -13.33
CA ASN A 45 -21.06 -17.52 -14.17
C ASN A 45 -20.34 -16.23 -14.62
N GLY A 46 -19.13 -15.99 -14.10
CA GLY A 46 -18.35 -14.78 -14.38
C GLY A 46 -18.68 -13.60 -13.45
N ASN A 47 -19.37 -13.81 -12.32
CA ASN A 47 -19.60 -12.78 -11.32
C ASN A 47 -18.40 -12.66 -10.39
N PHE A 48 -18.08 -11.44 -10.00
CA PHE A 48 -17.06 -11.18 -9.01
C PHE A 48 -17.55 -11.53 -7.60
N LEU A 49 -16.70 -12.23 -6.88
CA LEU A 49 -16.83 -12.53 -5.46
C LEU A 49 -15.67 -11.86 -4.73
N VAL A 50 -15.90 -11.28 -3.56
CA VAL A 50 -14.91 -10.47 -2.85
C VAL A 50 -14.86 -10.86 -1.37
N GLY A 51 -13.68 -10.76 -0.78
CA GLY A 51 -13.51 -10.73 0.67
C GLY A 51 -13.38 -12.09 1.35
N ASN A 52 -13.73 -12.15 2.61
CA ASN A 52 -13.45 -13.27 3.52
C ASN A 52 -14.10 -14.58 3.06
N SER A 53 -15.29 -14.54 2.47
CA SER A 53 -15.97 -15.74 1.95
C SER A 53 -15.19 -16.40 0.81
N VAL A 54 -14.55 -15.58 -0.04
CA VAL A 54 -13.67 -16.06 -1.13
C VAL A 54 -12.41 -16.69 -0.55
N PHE A 55 -11.77 -16.01 0.40
CA PHE A 55 -10.56 -16.50 1.04
C PHE A 55 -10.81 -17.81 1.81
N ASN A 56 -11.90 -17.89 2.56
CA ASN A 56 -12.29 -19.08 3.30
C ASN A 56 -12.64 -20.28 2.39
N SER A 57 -13.00 -20.02 1.16
CA SER A 57 -13.28 -21.05 0.14
C SER A 57 -12.21 -21.09 -0.98
N TRP A 58 -10.96 -20.79 -0.64
CA TRP A 58 -9.80 -20.73 -1.55
C TRP A 58 -9.73 -21.93 -2.51
N LYS A 59 -9.83 -23.16 -1.97
CA LYS A 59 -9.82 -24.41 -2.76
C LYS A 59 -10.81 -24.41 -3.93
N ARG A 60 -11.98 -23.78 -3.75
CA ARG A 60 -13.03 -23.71 -4.77
C ARG A 60 -12.69 -22.73 -5.89
N HIS A 61 -11.91 -21.71 -5.61
CA HIS A 61 -11.69 -20.58 -6.50
C HIS A 61 -10.32 -20.59 -7.18
N ALA A 62 -9.31 -21.28 -6.64
CA ALA A 62 -8.02 -21.43 -7.30
C ALA A 62 -8.17 -22.17 -8.66
N PRO A 63 -7.49 -21.74 -9.74
CA PRO A 63 -6.53 -20.65 -9.85
C PRO A 63 -7.13 -19.26 -10.18
N ASN A 64 -8.44 -19.07 -10.02
CA ASN A 64 -9.17 -17.86 -10.41
C ASN A 64 -9.45 -16.94 -9.21
N ILE A 65 -8.48 -16.82 -8.32
CA ILE A 65 -8.50 -15.93 -7.17
C ILE A 65 -7.32 -14.96 -7.24
N VAL A 66 -7.59 -13.67 -7.13
CA VAL A 66 -6.59 -12.59 -7.07
C VAL A 66 -6.40 -12.16 -5.64
N VAL A 67 -5.17 -12.10 -5.21
CA VAL A 67 -4.73 -11.51 -3.94
C VAL A 67 -3.69 -10.45 -4.23
N SER A 68 -3.49 -9.53 -3.29
CA SER A 68 -2.44 -8.50 -3.37
C SER A 68 -2.50 -7.64 -4.66
N ALA A 69 -3.68 -7.41 -5.23
CA ALA A 69 -3.86 -6.60 -6.45
C ALA A 69 -3.25 -5.20 -6.33
N LYS A 70 -3.21 -4.62 -5.11
CA LYS A 70 -2.60 -3.32 -4.83
C LYS A 70 -1.13 -3.24 -5.28
N ARG A 71 -0.38 -4.34 -5.25
CA ARG A 71 1.02 -4.41 -5.71
C ARG A 71 1.18 -4.23 -7.22
N LEU A 72 0.11 -4.46 -7.99
CA LEU A 72 0.07 -4.32 -9.44
C LEU A 72 -0.49 -2.97 -9.91
N MET A 73 -1.02 -2.17 -9.00
CA MET A 73 -1.62 -0.87 -9.30
C MET A 73 -0.56 0.10 -9.83
N GLY A 74 -0.78 0.62 -11.04
CA GLY A 74 0.16 1.53 -11.71
C GLY A 74 1.52 0.94 -12.05
N ALA A 75 1.70 -0.38 -11.90
CA ALA A 75 2.95 -1.08 -12.17
C ALA A 75 3.15 -1.35 -13.67
N SER A 76 4.42 -1.49 -14.07
CA SER A 76 4.82 -2.00 -15.39
C SER A 76 4.94 -3.52 -15.36
N ILE A 77 4.62 -4.18 -16.49
CA ILE A 77 4.83 -5.62 -16.62
C ILE A 77 6.30 -6.01 -16.42
N ASN A 78 7.22 -5.08 -16.65
CA ASN A 78 8.67 -5.29 -16.52
C ASN A 78 9.20 -5.01 -15.11
N ASP A 79 8.38 -4.47 -14.21
CA ASP A 79 8.79 -4.18 -12.84
C ASP A 79 9.23 -5.47 -12.12
N SER A 80 10.31 -5.37 -11.35
CA SER A 80 10.89 -6.51 -10.61
C SER A 80 9.85 -7.16 -9.68
N ASN A 81 8.98 -6.36 -9.07
CA ASN A 81 7.90 -6.82 -8.21
C ASN A 81 6.86 -7.64 -8.97
N VAL A 82 6.48 -7.21 -10.17
CA VAL A 82 5.55 -7.94 -11.04
C VAL A 82 6.17 -9.26 -11.49
N GLN A 83 7.47 -9.26 -11.83
CA GLN A 83 8.18 -10.49 -12.20
C GLN A 83 8.30 -11.47 -11.03
N LYS A 84 8.55 -11.00 -9.80
CA LYS A 84 8.52 -11.84 -8.58
C LYS A 84 7.15 -12.49 -8.38
N MET A 85 6.05 -11.73 -8.55
CA MET A 85 4.70 -12.29 -8.44
C MET A 85 4.43 -13.36 -9.51
N LYS A 86 4.87 -13.15 -10.76
CA LYS A 86 4.73 -14.13 -11.85
C LYS A 86 5.46 -15.45 -11.59
N THR A 87 6.62 -15.38 -10.95
CA THR A 87 7.43 -16.58 -10.65
C THR A 87 6.94 -17.34 -9.42
N ASN A 88 6.16 -16.70 -8.54
CA ASN A 88 5.61 -17.31 -7.33
C ASN A 88 4.13 -17.70 -7.52
N SER A 89 3.88 -18.71 -8.35
CA SER A 89 2.52 -19.18 -8.65
C SER A 89 1.76 -19.79 -7.45
N HIS A 90 2.47 -20.21 -6.40
CA HIS A 90 1.84 -20.72 -5.17
C HIS A 90 1.20 -19.58 -4.35
N ALA A 91 1.90 -18.45 -4.22
CA ALA A 91 1.37 -17.28 -3.52
C ALA A 91 0.37 -16.50 -4.38
N TYR A 92 0.57 -16.47 -5.70
CA TYR A 92 -0.23 -15.71 -6.67
C TYR A 92 -0.75 -16.63 -7.77
N PRO A 93 -1.84 -17.38 -7.51
CA PRO A 93 -2.32 -18.46 -8.41
C PRO A 93 -3.09 -17.96 -9.64
N PHE A 94 -3.00 -16.70 -9.98
CA PHE A 94 -3.64 -16.08 -11.15
C PHE A 94 -2.63 -15.69 -12.22
N GLY A 95 -3.10 -15.58 -13.47
CA GLY A 95 -2.22 -15.16 -14.56
C GLY A 95 -1.89 -13.67 -14.50
N ILE A 96 -0.62 -13.33 -14.76
CA ILE A 96 -0.16 -11.95 -14.92
C ILE A 96 0.53 -11.86 -16.27
N GLN A 97 0.08 -10.94 -17.12
CA GLN A 97 0.63 -10.74 -18.46
C GLN A 97 0.53 -9.27 -18.90
N LYS A 98 1.08 -8.96 -20.07
CA LYS A 98 0.87 -7.65 -20.72
C LYS A 98 -0.60 -7.53 -21.14
N LEU A 99 -1.20 -6.37 -20.90
CA LEU A 99 -2.58 -6.09 -21.29
C LEU A 99 -2.71 -6.02 -22.81
N SER A 100 -3.64 -6.77 -23.37
CA SER A 100 -3.94 -6.75 -24.82
C SER A 100 -4.46 -5.39 -25.25
N GLY A 101 -3.82 -4.80 -26.26
CA GLY A 101 -4.17 -3.45 -26.74
C GLY A 101 -3.76 -2.30 -25.80
N GLY A 102 -3.09 -2.59 -24.68
CA GLY A 102 -2.50 -1.58 -23.80
C GLY A 102 -1.12 -1.10 -24.25
N THR A 103 -0.53 -0.17 -23.51
CA THR A 103 0.86 0.27 -23.69
C THR A 103 1.83 -0.88 -23.40
N GLU A 104 3.12 -0.70 -23.77
CA GLU A 104 4.13 -1.74 -23.51
C GLU A 104 4.30 -2.08 -22.03
N ASP A 105 3.93 -1.16 -21.15
CA ASP A 105 4.08 -1.27 -19.71
C ASP A 105 2.82 -1.77 -18.98
N SER A 106 1.68 -1.89 -19.66
CA SER A 106 0.41 -2.22 -19.01
C SER A 106 0.34 -3.66 -18.51
N VAL A 107 -0.14 -3.84 -17.27
CA VAL A 107 -0.34 -5.16 -16.63
C VAL A 107 -1.79 -5.61 -16.77
N ALA A 108 -1.99 -6.86 -17.11
CA ALA A 108 -3.28 -7.56 -17.04
C ALA A 108 -3.24 -8.72 -16.04
N ILE A 109 -4.33 -8.87 -15.30
CA ILE A 109 -4.64 -10.02 -14.46
C ILE A 109 -5.57 -10.93 -15.25
N VAL A 110 -5.23 -12.21 -15.37
CA VAL A 110 -6.02 -13.16 -16.15
C VAL A 110 -6.83 -14.06 -15.22
N LEU A 111 -8.14 -14.00 -15.34
CA LEU A 111 -9.07 -14.87 -14.64
C LEU A 111 -10.01 -15.54 -15.67
N ARG A 112 -10.11 -16.87 -15.64
CA ARG A 112 -10.93 -17.66 -16.59
C ARG A 112 -10.71 -17.26 -18.06
N GLY A 113 -9.45 -16.95 -18.42
CA GLY A 113 -9.08 -16.55 -19.79
C GLY A 113 -9.50 -15.14 -20.20
N LYS A 114 -10.02 -14.32 -19.29
CA LYS A 114 -10.32 -12.90 -19.51
C LYS A 114 -9.29 -12.02 -18.80
N GLU A 115 -8.94 -10.92 -19.45
CA GLU A 115 -8.02 -9.90 -18.92
C GLU A 115 -8.78 -8.84 -18.12
N TYR A 116 -8.21 -8.48 -17.00
CA TYR A 116 -8.66 -7.39 -16.12
C TYR A 116 -7.48 -6.53 -15.75
N THR A 117 -7.67 -5.21 -15.63
CA THR A 117 -6.63 -4.34 -15.09
C THR A 117 -6.59 -4.43 -13.55
N PRO A 118 -5.45 -4.14 -12.91
CA PRO A 118 -5.37 -4.09 -11.44
C PRO A 118 -6.41 -3.14 -10.83
N GLU A 119 -6.71 -2.03 -11.51
CA GLU A 119 -7.71 -1.07 -11.09
C GLU A 119 -9.12 -1.65 -11.10
N GLN A 120 -9.46 -2.48 -12.11
CA GLN A 120 -10.75 -3.16 -12.16
C GLN A 120 -10.91 -4.16 -11.01
N ILE A 121 -9.85 -4.91 -10.69
CA ILE A 121 -9.87 -5.85 -9.55
C ILE A 121 -9.99 -5.08 -8.22
N SER A 122 -9.22 -4.01 -8.03
CA SER A 122 -9.29 -3.19 -6.83
C SER A 122 -10.64 -2.47 -6.69
N ALA A 123 -11.27 -2.11 -7.83
CA ALA A 123 -12.62 -1.54 -7.84
C ALA A 123 -13.66 -2.50 -7.27
N GLU A 124 -13.53 -3.81 -7.47
CA GLU A 124 -14.47 -4.77 -6.88
C GLU A 124 -14.37 -4.81 -5.35
N ILE A 125 -13.14 -4.69 -4.80
CA ILE A 125 -12.94 -4.58 -3.35
C ILE A 125 -13.60 -3.29 -2.82
N LEU A 126 -13.31 -2.16 -3.46
CA LEU A 126 -13.90 -0.87 -3.07
C LEU A 126 -15.41 -0.86 -3.19
N ARG A 127 -15.96 -1.51 -4.23
CA ARG A 127 -17.43 -1.65 -4.44
C ARG A 127 -18.07 -2.48 -3.35
N ALA A 128 -17.42 -3.58 -2.92
CA ALA A 128 -17.91 -4.39 -1.81
C ALA A 128 -17.97 -3.57 -0.51
N LEU A 129 -16.88 -2.85 -0.17
CA LEU A 129 -16.84 -1.97 1.00
C LEU A 129 -17.90 -0.85 0.94
N LYS A 130 -18.08 -0.23 -0.24
CA LYS A 130 -19.12 0.79 -0.46
C LYS A 130 -20.52 0.22 -0.24
N ASN A 131 -20.82 -0.96 -0.79
CA ASN A 131 -22.14 -1.59 -0.65
C ASN A 131 -22.45 -1.93 0.81
N ASP A 132 -21.48 -2.40 1.57
CA ASP A 132 -21.63 -2.65 3.02
C ASP A 132 -21.85 -1.32 3.77
N ALA A 133 -21.15 -0.25 3.38
CA ALA A 133 -21.34 1.08 3.93
C ALA A 133 -22.71 1.67 3.55
N ASP A 134 -23.14 1.53 2.31
CA ASP A 134 -24.49 1.95 1.86
C ASP A 134 -25.59 1.25 2.66
N THR A 135 -25.43 -0.03 2.92
CA THR A 135 -26.40 -0.82 3.71
C THR A 135 -26.55 -0.27 5.13
N LYS A 136 -25.47 0.20 5.74
CA LYS A 136 -25.45 0.65 7.15
C LYS A 136 -25.67 2.14 7.33
N LEU A 137 -25.24 2.93 6.36
CA LEU A 137 -25.28 4.40 6.46
C LEU A 137 -26.33 5.04 5.55
N GLY A 138 -26.79 4.33 4.51
CA GLY A 138 -27.51 4.93 3.37
C GLY A 138 -26.48 5.53 2.39
N ASP A 139 -26.94 6.34 1.49
CA ASP A 139 -26.22 6.87 0.33
C ASP A 139 -24.80 7.37 0.63
N VAL A 140 -23.80 6.57 0.26
CA VAL A 140 -22.37 6.86 0.39
C VAL A 140 -21.83 7.22 -0.99
N GLU A 141 -21.41 8.45 -1.15
CA GLU A 141 -20.88 8.95 -2.42
C GLU A 141 -19.37 9.23 -2.37
N TYR A 142 -18.86 9.66 -1.20
CA TYR A 142 -17.53 10.24 -1.06
C TYR A 142 -16.64 9.36 -0.21
N ALA A 143 -15.32 9.37 -0.52
CA ALA A 143 -14.35 8.66 0.26
C ALA A 143 -13.01 9.40 0.37
N VAL A 144 -12.37 9.31 1.54
CA VAL A 144 -10.93 9.46 1.70
C VAL A 144 -10.35 8.05 1.64
N ILE A 145 -9.40 7.81 0.72
CA ILE A 145 -8.79 6.49 0.52
C ILE A 145 -7.31 6.60 0.85
N THR A 146 -6.79 5.65 1.62
CA THR A 146 -5.38 5.68 2.00
C THR A 146 -4.48 5.03 0.95
N VAL A 147 -3.27 5.55 0.87
CA VAL A 147 -2.19 5.03 0.01
C VAL A 147 -0.89 5.03 0.78
N PRO A 148 0.04 4.10 0.50
CA PRO A 148 1.39 4.16 1.04
C PRO A 148 2.06 5.50 0.74
N ALA A 149 2.89 5.97 1.67
CA ALA A 149 3.58 7.25 1.52
C ALA A 149 4.46 7.33 0.26
N TYR A 150 5.05 6.21 -0.15
CA TYR A 150 5.93 6.11 -1.31
C TYR A 150 5.21 5.92 -2.66
N PHE A 151 3.87 5.89 -2.70
CA PHE A 151 3.16 5.73 -3.97
C PHE A 151 3.49 6.87 -4.93
N ASN A 152 3.93 6.50 -6.13
CA ASN A 152 4.13 7.45 -7.22
C ASN A 152 2.80 7.84 -7.87
N GLU A 153 2.85 8.81 -8.78
CA GLU A 153 1.66 9.36 -9.44
C GLU A 153 0.87 8.31 -10.24
N LYS A 154 1.53 7.36 -10.89
CA LYS A 154 0.85 6.28 -11.60
C LYS A 154 0.01 5.42 -10.64
N GLN A 155 0.55 5.11 -9.47
CA GLN A 155 -0.12 4.31 -8.43
C GLN A 155 -1.27 5.08 -7.77
N LYS A 156 -1.08 6.37 -7.49
CA LYS A 156 -2.13 7.25 -6.97
C LYS A 156 -3.27 7.40 -7.99
N SER A 157 -2.96 7.65 -9.26
CA SER A 157 -3.94 7.73 -10.36
C SER A 157 -4.71 6.41 -10.54
N ALA A 158 -4.00 5.27 -10.48
CA ALA A 158 -4.63 3.94 -10.52
C ALA A 158 -5.61 3.72 -9.36
N THR A 159 -5.27 4.19 -8.14
CA THR A 159 -6.15 4.11 -6.97
C THR A 159 -7.42 4.95 -7.18
N LYS A 160 -7.31 6.17 -7.69
CA LYS A 160 -8.46 7.02 -8.03
C LYS A 160 -9.34 6.38 -9.09
N LYS A 161 -8.72 5.82 -10.14
CA LYS A 161 -9.43 5.12 -11.19
C LYS A 161 -10.22 3.92 -10.65
N ALA A 162 -9.64 3.14 -9.74
CA ALA A 162 -10.32 2.05 -9.06
C ALA A 162 -11.54 2.56 -8.26
N ALA A 163 -11.39 3.66 -7.53
CA ALA A 163 -12.48 4.28 -6.78
C ALA A 163 -13.62 4.78 -7.69
N LYS A 164 -13.28 5.44 -8.79
CA LYS A 164 -14.26 5.89 -9.80
C LYS A 164 -15.03 4.72 -10.40
N LEU A 165 -14.35 3.62 -10.72
CA LEU A 165 -14.97 2.37 -11.20
C LEU A 165 -15.88 1.72 -10.14
N ALA A 166 -15.60 1.91 -8.85
CA ALA A 166 -16.44 1.46 -7.74
C ALA A 166 -17.63 2.39 -7.47
N GLY A 167 -17.73 3.53 -8.14
CA GLY A 167 -18.78 4.55 -7.93
C GLY A 167 -18.53 5.43 -6.71
N LEU A 168 -17.27 5.62 -6.31
CA LEU A 168 -16.85 6.51 -5.24
C LEU A 168 -16.22 7.79 -5.81
N LYS A 169 -16.59 8.93 -5.23
CA LYS A 169 -15.97 10.22 -5.43
C LYS A 169 -14.86 10.40 -4.41
N VAL A 170 -13.61 10.46 -4.87
CA VAL A 170 -12.45 10.58 -3.98
C VAL A 170 -12.32 12.04 -3.54
N LEU A 171 -12.51 12.31 -2.25
CA LEU A 171 -12.26 13.62 -1.66
C LEU A 171 -10.75 13.88 -1.61
N GLN A 172 -10.00 12.88 -1.14
CA GLN A 172 -8.56 12.94 -1.01
C GLN A 172 -7.93 11.55 -0.97
N LEU A 173 -6.72 11.41 -1.51
CA LEU A 173 -5.84 10.29 -1.17
C LEU A 173 -4.98 10.71 0.02
N LEU A 174 -5.05 9.94 1.10
CA LEU A 174 -4.35 10.21 2.35
C LEU A 174 -3.19 9.24 2.52
N ALA A 175 -2.01 9.75 2.85
CA ALA A 175 -0.89 8.88 3.18
C ALA A 175 -1.19 8.03 4.43
N GLU A 176 -0.93 6.73 4.37
CA GLU A 176 -1.18 5.77 5.47
C GLU A 176 -0.58 6.22 6.81
N PRO A 177 0.69 6.72 6.86
CA PRO A 177 1.26 7.18 8.12
C PRO A 177 0.54 8.40 8.70
N THR A 178 0.08 9.31 7.85
CA THR A 178 -0.72 10.46 8.31
C THR A 178 -2.08 10.01 8.84
N ALA A 179 -2.72 9.06 8.18
CA ALA A 179 -3.96 8.46 8.67
C ALA A 179 -3.75 7.81 10.05
N ALA A 180 -2.63 7.10 10.23
CA ALA A 180 -2.27 6.54 11.53
C ALA A 180 -2.16 7.63 12.60
N ALA A 181 -1.41 8.71 12.35
CA ALA A 181 -1.27 9.82 13.30
C ALA A 181 -2.61 10.46 13.67
N LEU A 182 -3.49 10.68 12.68
CA LEU A 182 -4.87 11.18 12.93
C LEU A 182 -5.66 10.26 13.83
N SER A 183 -5.56 8.94 13.63
CA SER A 183 -6.29 7.96 14.46
C SER A 183 -5.85 7.92 15.93
N TYR A 184 -4.61 8.29 16.20
CA TYR A 184 -4.05 8.41 17.53
C TYR A 184 -4.30 9.78 18.17
N GLY A 185 -5.01 10.69 17.49
CA GLY A 185 -5.43 11.98 18.02
C GLY A 185 -4.38 13.08 17.98
N PHE A 186 -3.34 12.93 17.15
CA PHE A 186 -2.29 13.95 17.01
C PHE A 186 -2.72 15.18 16.20
N ASP A 187 -3.94 15.19 15.65
CA ASP A 187 -4.60 16.36 15.06
C ASP A 187 -5.03 17.41 16.11
N ASN A 188 -5.06 17.04 17.40
CA ASN A 188 -5.51 17.89 18.49
C ASN A 188 -4.35 18.44 19.35
N LEU A 189 -3.13 18.47 18.83
CA LEU A 189 -2.00 19.10 19.50
C LEU A 189 -2.24 20.61 19.63
N LYS A 190 -1.77 21.19 20.76
CA LYS A 190 -1.80 22.63 20.93
C LYS A 190 -0.80 23.30 19.99
N ASP A 191 -1.04 24.58 19.67
CA ASP A 191 -0.21 25.37 18.75
C ASP A 191 1.28 25.45 19.14
N ASP A 192 1.60 25.22 20.42
CA ASP A 192 2.96 25.23 20.99
C ASP A 192 3.53 23.83 21.26
N GLU A 193 2.82 22.77 20.84
CA GLU A 193 3.25 21.38 20.99
C GLU A 193 3.67 20.79 19.66
N ASP A 194 4.95 20.46 19.54
CA ASP A 194 5.50 19.71 18.41
C ASP A 194 5.78 18.26 18.83
N LYS A 195 5.47 17.31 17.95
CA LYS A 195 5.74 15.88 18.16
C LYS A 195 6.41 15.28 16.94
N THR A 196 7.51 14.58 17.16
CA THR A 196 8.11 13.73 16.12
C THR A 196 7.67 12.29 16.33
N LEU A 197 6.96 11.75 15.37
CA LEU A 197 6.30 10.45 15.43
C LEU A 197 6.98 9.49 14.45
N LEU A 198 7.34 8.31 14.90
CA LEU A 198 7.72 7.21 14.04
C LEU A 198 6.48 6.31 13.85
N ILE A 199 5.99 6.19 12.64
CA ILE A 199 4.92 5.25 12.29
C ILE A 199 5.58 3.93 11.90
N TYR A 200 5.24 2.88 12.63
CA TYR A 200 5.69 1.50 12.42
C TYR A 200 4.50 0.71 11.89
N ASP A 201 4.36 0.67 10.56
CA ASP A 201 3.28 -0.07 9.91
C ASP A 201 3.76 -1.45 9.47
N PHE A 202 3.41 -2.46 10.27
CA PHE A 202 3.74 -3.84 9.99
C PHE A 202 2.49 -4.57 9.50
N GLY A 203 2.31 -4.53 8.19
CA GLY A 203 1.16 -5.11 7.49
C GLY A 203 1.26 -6.61 7.24
N GLY A 204 0.39 -7.11 6.36
CA GLY A 204 0.39 -8.52 5.96
C GLY A 204 1.49 -8.84 4.94
N GLY A 205 1.87 -7.90 4.10
CA GLY A 205 2.84 -8.15 3.04
C GLY A 205 3.91 -7.06 2.90
N THR A 206 3.79 -5.96 3.64
CA THR A 206 4.75 -4.84 3.63
C THR A 206 5.08 -4.42 5.04
N PHE A 207 6.26 -3.86 5.19
CA PHE A 207 6.69 -3.15 6.38
C PHE A 207 7.06 -1.72 5.98
N ASP A 208 6.31 -0.76 6.47
CA ASP A 208 6.46 0.64 6.12
C ASP A 208 6.81 1.47 7.36
N LEU A 209 7.81 2.34 7.20
CA LEU A 209 8.25 3.29 8.23
C LEU A 209 8.09 4.71 7.71
N SER A 210 7.56 5.59 8.54
CA SER A 210 7.51 7.02 8.26
C SER A 210 7.78 7.83 9.51
N ILE A 211 8.56 8.89 9.37
CA ILE A 211 8.75 9.88 10.43
C ILE A 211 7.92 11.11 10.08
N LEU A 212 7.00 11.47 10.98
CA LEU A 212 6.14 12.63 10.86
C LEU A 212 6.45 13.64 11.96
N THR A 213 6.54 14.92 11.61
CA THR A 213 6.43 16.01 12.58
C THR A 213 5.01 16.51 12.60
N ALA A 214 4.36 16.42 13.76
CA ALA A 214 3.03 16.96 14.02
C ALA A 214 3.19 18.27 14.81
N ALA A 215 2.73 19.40 14.25
CA ALA A 215 2.86 20.73 14.82
C ALA A 215 1.68 21.61 14.40
N GLY A 216 1.04 22.32 15.34
CA GLY A 216 -0.06 23.23 15.04
C GLY A 216 -1.21 22.61 14.24
N GLY A 217 -1.53 21.33 14.50
CA GLY A 217 -2.55 20.58 13.76
C GLY A 217 -2.13 20.15 12.34
N GLN A 218 -0.88 20.35 11.97
CA GLN A 218 -0.33 19.94 10.66
C GLN A 218 0.61 18.75 10.81
N PHE A 219 0.74 17.96 9.74
CA PHE A 219 1.67 16.83 9.67
C PHE A 219 2.62 17.02 8.50
N VAL A 220 3.92 16.96 8.80
CA VAL A 220 4.98 17.01 7.79
C VAL A 220 5.76 15.70 7.85
N GLU A 221 5.83 14.96 6.76
CA GLU A 221 6.65 13.77 6.69
C GLU A 221 8.10 14.16 6.41
N THR A 222 8.99 13.78 7.33
CA THR A 222 10.42 14.11 7.30
C THR A 222 11.29 12.94 6.85
N GLY A 223 10.71 11.73 6.78
CA GLY A 223 11.42 10.57 6.28
C GLY A 223 10.53 9.36 6.09
N ALA A 224 10.90 8.53 5.13
CA ALA A 224 10.25 7.25 4.88
C ALA A 224 11.28 6.16 4.61
N GLY A 225 10.91 4.92 4.96
CA GLY A 225 11.70 3.71 4.77
C GLY A 225 10.85 2.46 4.88
N GLY A 226 11.49 1.30 4.93
CA GLY A 226 10.77 0.04 5.09
C GLY A 226 11.19 -1.03 4.10
N ASP A 227 10.40 -2.09 4.00
CA ASP A 227 10.62 -3.19 3.07
C ASP A 227 9.27 -3.66 2.50
N ARG A 228 9.12 -3.58 1.18
CA ARG A 228 7.88 -3.94 0.46
C ARG A 228 7.60 -5.45 0.42
N TRP A 229 8.55 -6.26 0.86
CA TRP A 229 8.47 -7.72 0.85
C TRP A 229 8.64 -8.31 2.25
N LEU A 230 8.46 -7.51 3.30
CA LEU A 230 8.54 -7.91 4.69
C LEU A 230 7.18 -7.72 5.35
N GLY A 231 6.54 -8.82 5.77
CA GLY A 231 5.22 -8.73 6.36
C GLY A 231 4.75 -10.01 7.05
N GLY A 232 3.48 -10.05 7.36
CA GLY A 232 2.83 -11.21 7.95
C GLY A 232 2.88 -12.47 7.06
N ASP A 233 2.97 -12.29 5.74
CA ASP A 233 3.10 -13.41 4.78
C ASP A 233 4.47 -14.11 4.93
N ASP A 234 5.54 -13.37 5.26
CA ASP A 234 6.87 -13.95 5.53
C ASP A 234 6.90 -14.69 6.87
N ILE A 235 6.17 -14.16 7.85
CA ILE A 235 5.97 -14.85 9.13
C ILE A 235 5.22 -16.16 8.90
N ASP A 236 4.18 -16.16 8.07
CA ASP A 236 3.44 -17.37 7.69
C ASP A 236 4.34 -18.38 6.97
N ALA A 237 5.23 -17.92 6.09
CA ALA A 237 6.18 -18.79 5.41
C ALA A 237 7.15 -19.47 6.39
N ILE A 238 7.74 -18.71 7.32
CA ILE A 238 8.63 -19.25 8.36
C ILE A 238 7.90 -20.31 9.21
N LEU A 239 6.68 -20.01 9.63
CA LEU A 239 5.87 -20.94 10.43
C LEU A 239 5.45 -22.17 9.61
N SER A 240 5.12 -21.98 8.32
CA SER A 240 4.78 -23.09 7.41
C SER A 240 5.95 -24.06 7.22
N ASP A 241 7.15 -23.55 7.03
CA ASP A 241 8.33 -24.39 6.86
C ASP A 241 8.64 -25.18 8.15
N TYR A 242 8.57 -24.51 9.31
CA TYR A 242 8.67 -25.20 10.59
C TYR A 242 7.63 -26.32 10.74
N VAL A 243 6.37 -26.06 10.38
CA VAL A 243 5.30 -27.05 10.47
C VAL A 243 5.55 -28.25 9.56
N LYS A 244 6.04 -28.02 8.33
CA LYS A 244 6.43 -29.13 7.42
C LYS A 244 7.52 -29.99 8.02
N ASP A 245 8.56 -29.37 8.58
CA ASP A 245 9.63 -30.10 9.27
C ASP A 245 9.10 -30.93 10.44
N GLN A 246 8.13 -30.38 11.20
CA GLN A 246 7.50 -31.13 12.30
C GLN A 246 6.61 -32.27 11.82
N ILE A 247 5.89 -32.11 10.71
CA ILE A 247 5.11 -33.20 10.08
C ILE A 247 6.04 -34.37 9.77
N GLU A 248 7.20 -34.12 9.14
CA GLU A 248 8.17 -35.18 8.82
C GLU A 248 8.73 -35.85 10.08
N GLN A 249 9.15 -35.06 11.06
CA GLN A 249 9.80 -35.55 12.26
C GLN A 249 8.84 -36.35 13.17
N GLN A 250 7.62 -35.87 13.38
CA GLN A 250 6.65 -36.51 14.29
C GLN A 250 6.03 -37.76 13.68
N ASN A 251 5.78 -37.75 12.37
CA ASN A 251 5.15 -38.87 11.68
C ASN A 251 6.16 -39.83 11.04
N GLY A 252 7.46 -39.52 11.06
CA GLY A 252 8.50 -40.37 10.48
C GLY A 252 8.38 -40.55 8.97
N ILE A 253 7.92 -39.53 8.24
CA ILE A 253 7.66 -39.56 6.79
C ILE A 253 8.57 -38.56 6.06
N ASN A 254 8.65 -38.75 4.73
CA ASN A 254 9.14 -37.72 3.81
C ASN A 254 7.92 -37.05 3.16
N LEU A 255 7.70 -35.77 3.46
CA LEU A 255 6.53 -35.04 2.99
C LEU A 255 6.53 -34.84 1.47
N GLU A 256 7.70 -34.63 0.86
CA GLU A 256 7.85 -34.46 -0.59
C GLU A 256 7.47 -35.77 -1.31
N GLU A 257 7.95 -36.91 -0.79
CA GLU A 257 7.63 -38.25 -1.33
C GLU A 257 6.14 -38.55 -1.18
N LEU A 258 5.56 -38.32 0.00
CA LEU A 258 4.12 -38.49 0.26
C LEU A 258 3.26 -37.63 -0.68
N LEU A 259 3.64 -36.39 -0.92
CA LEU A 259 2.91 -35.50 -1.82
C LEU A 259 3.10 -35.84 -3.30
N SER A 260 4.21 -36.47 -3.69
CA SER A 260 4.46 -36.90 -5.08
C SER A 260 3.49 -37.99 -5.54
N ASP A 261 2.98 -38.77 -4.60
CA ASP A 261 1.98 -39.83 -4.87
C ASP A 261 0.54 -39.33 -4.87
N LYS A 262 0.32 -38.04 -4.52
CA LYS A 262 -1.00 -37.43 -4.53
C LYS A 262 -1.31 -36.75 -5.89
N THR A 263 -2.57 -36.59 -6.17
CA THR A 263 -3.01 -35.81 -7.35
C THR A 263 -2.71 -34.33 -7.19
N ASP A 264 -2.52 -33.60 -8.30
CA ASP A 264 -2.35 -32.13 -8.29
C ASP A 264 -3.43 -31.42 -7.46
N LYS A 265 -4.65 -31.96 -7.46
CA LYS A 265 -5.77 -31.44 -6.68
C LYS A 265 -5.54 -31.61 -5.18
N GLU A 266 -5.13 -32.77 -4.71
CA GLU A 266 -4.86 -33.06 -3.30
C GLU A 266 -3.68 -32.24 -2.78
N VAL A 267 -2.61 -32.10 -3.57
CA VAL A 267 -1.46 -31.22 -3.26
C VAL A 267 -1.90 -29.76 -3.12
N ALA A 268 -2.74 -29.29 -4.05
CA ALA A 268 -3.27 -27.92 -3.97
C ALA A 268 -4.20 -27.73 -2.75
N GLU A 269 -4.97 -28.76 -2.40
CA GLU A 269 -5.84 -28.76 -1.21
C GLU A 269 -5.02 -28.73 0.08
N PHE A 270 -3.99 -29.52 0.20
CA PHE A 270 -3.07 -29.50 1.34
C PHE A 270 -2.39 -28.14 1.46
N THR A 271 -1.79 -27.63 0.38
CA THR A 271 -1.07 -26.36 0.38
C THR A 271 -1.98 -25.19 0.79
N ALA A 272 -3.19 -25.15 0.26
CA ALA A 272 -4.16 -24.12 0.61
C ALA A 272 -4.68 -24.23 2.05
N GLY A 273 -4.89 -25.47 2.51
CA GLY A 273 -5.27 -25.75 3.89
C GLY A 273 -4.19 -25.33 4.87
N LEU A 274 -2.97 -25.79 4.66
CA LEU A 274 -1.82 -25.46 5.50
C LEU A 274 -1.60 -23.94 5.58
N LYS A 275 -1.65 -23.22 4.45
CA LYS A 275 -1.51 -21.76 4.43
C LYS A 275 -2.56 -21.08 5.34
N LYS A 276 -3.81 -21.52 5.26
CA LYS A 276 -4.89 -20.97 6.08
C LYS A 276 -4.69 -21.27 7.57
N ASP A 277 -4.32 -22.49 7.90
CA ASP A 277 -4.20 -22.92 9.30
C ASP A 277 -2.95 -22.33 9.97
N VAL A 278 -1.87 -22.16 9.21
CA VAL A 278 -0.67 -21.42 9.65
C VAL A 278 -1.00 -19.96 9.95
N GLU A 279 -1.75 -19.28 9.07
CA GLU A 279 -2.19 -17.90 9.33
C GLU A 279 -3.11 -17.82 10.58
N ASN A 280 -4.01 -18.79 10.77
CA ASN A 280 -4.86 -18.88 11.95
C ASN A 280 -4.03 -19.16 13.21
N ALA A 281 -3.05 -20.07 13.13
CA ALA A 281 -2.13 -20.37 14.22
C ALA A 281 -1.33 -19.14 14.64
N LYS A 282 -0.78 -18.38 13.67
CA LYS A 282 -0.11 -17.08 13.93
C LYS A 282 -1.00 -16.12 14.72
N LYS A 283 -2.26 -15.97 14.31
CA LYS A 283 -3.24 -15.12 15.01
C LYS A 283 -3.56 -15.65 16.41
N THR A 284 -3.76 -16.94 16.54
CA THR A 284 -4.00 -17.60 17.83
C THR A 284 -2.82 -17.44 18.77
N LEU A 285 -1.59 -17.61 18.29
CA LEU A 285 -0.36 -17.44 19.06
C LEU A 285 -0.11 -16.00 19.52
N SER A 286 -0.78 -15.01 18.92
CA SER A 286 -0.77 -13.63 19.43
C SER A 286 -1.62 -13.47 20.69
N GLN A 287 -2.57 -14.37 20.97
CA GLN A 287 -3.51 -14.30 22.09
C GLN A 287 -3.33 -15.48 23.08
N SER A 288 -2.92 -16.65 22.60
CA SER A 288 -2.78 -17.89 23.36
C SER A 288 -1.35 -18.38 23.43
N SER A 289 -1.01 -19.20 24.43
CA SER A 289 0.33 -19.78 24.62
C SER A 289 0.67 -20.89 23.63
N SER A 290 -0.32 -21.46 22.94
CA SER A 290 -0.15 -22.51 21.93
C SER A 290 -1.26 -22.45 20.89
N ALA A 291 -0.98 -23.04 19.72
CA ALA A 291 -1.94 -23.28 18.64
C ALA A 291 -1.73 -24.69 18.08
N THR A 292 -2.81 -25.30 17.63
CA THR A 292 -2.79 -26.62 16.96
C THR A 292 -3.12 -26.43 15.49
N ILE A 293 -2.34 -27.05 14.62
CA ILE A 293 -2.53 -27.10 13.17
C ILE A 293 -3.00 -28.51 12.84
N MET A 294 -4.21 -28.61 12.30
CA MET A 294 -4.90 -29.87 12.06
C MET A 294 -4.41 -30.52 10.78
N ILE A 295 -3.31 -31.28 10.85
CA ILE A 295 -2.74 -32.01 9.69
C ILE A 295 -3.59 -33.23 9.35
N SER A 296 -4.20 -33.86 10.34
CA SER A 296 -5.13 -34.98 10.19
C SER A 296 -6.30 -34.71 9.23
N ASP A 297 -6.66 -33.44 8.99
CA ASP A 297 -7.71 -33.04 8.03
C ASP A 297 -7.27 -33.11 6.57
N TYR A 298 -5.96 -33.28 6.31
CA TYR A 298 -5.38 -33.14 4.95
C TYR A 298 -4.58 -34.33 4.49
N LEU A 299 -3.86 -35.00 5.40
CA LEU A 299 -2.88 -36.02 5.06
C LEU A 299 -3.07 -37.28 5.88
N GLU A 300 -2.91 -38.40 5.21
CA GLU A 300 -2.86 -39.75 5.76
C GLU A 300 -1.51 -40.38 5.41
N ASN A 301 -1.04 -41.29 6.25
CA ASN A 301 0.16 -42.10 5.97
C ASN A 301 -0.10 -43.15 4.88
N GLU A 302 0.88 -43.98 4.55
CA GLU A 302 0.77 -45.04 3.55
C GLU A 302 -0.27 -46.11 3.92
N ASP A 303 -0.57 -46.30 5.20
CA ASP A 303 -1.54 -47.25 5.72
C ASP A 303 -2.98 -46.67 5.74
N GLY A 304 -3.14 -45.39 5.40
CA GLY A 304 -4.41 -44.66 5.39
C GLY A 304 -4.83 -44.11 6.75
N ASP A 305 -3.91 -44.06 7.72
CA ASP A 305 -4.17 -43.44 9.01
C ASP A 305 -3.87 -41.93 8.95
N PRO A 306 -4.70 -41.06 9.56
CA PRO A 306 -4.44 -39.63 9.64
C PRO A 306 -3.11 -39.32 10.29
N LEU A 307 -2.37 -38.33 9.75
CA LEU A 307 -1.14 -37.85 10.37
C LEU A 307 -1.44 -37.10 11.68
N GLU A 308 -0.44 -37.08 12.58
CA GLU A 308 -0.55 -36.35 13.84
C GLU A 308 -0.58 -34.84 13.62
N ASP A 309 -1.43 -34.16 14.40
CA ASP A 309 -1.54 -32.70 14.38
C ASP A 309 -0.33 -32.04 15.02
N ILE A 310 0.03 -30.86 14.53
CA ILE A 310 1.21 -30.13 15.00
C ILE A 310 0.80 -29.07 16.02
N VAL A 311 1.33 -29.17 17.24
CA VAL A 311 1.17 -28.16 18.29
C VAL A 311 2.37 -27.25 18.31
N VAL A 312 2.13 -25.95 18.14
CA VAL A 312 3.18 -24.91 18.18
C VAL A 312 2.98 -24.06 19.44
N SER A 313 4.03 -23.91 20.24
CA SER A 313 4.01 -22.97 21.37
C SER A 313 4.32 -21.54 20.91
N ARG A 314 3.80 -20.53 21.66
CA ARG A 314 4.17 -19.13 21.42
C ARG A 314 5.69 -18.91 21.52
N GLU A 315 6.35 -19.57 22.47
CA GLU A 315 7.80 -19.45 22.66
C GLU A 315 8.57 -19.92 21.42
N THR A 316 8.19 -21.08 20.87
CA THR A 316 8.77 -21.60 19.61
C THR A 316 8.52 -20.63 18.46
N PHE A 317 7.28 -20.20 18.28
CA PHE A 317 6.90 -19.24 17.24
C PHE A 317 7.70 -17.94 17.33
N GLU A 318 7.77 -17.33 18.50
CA GLU A 318 8.53 -16.09 18.71
C GLU A 318 10.03 -16.28 18.48
N SER A 319 10.59 -17.45 18.81
CA SER A 319 11.98 -17.78 18.51
C SER A 319 12.24 -17.83 17.01
N LEU A 320 11.34 -18.45 16.25
CA LEU A 320 11.44 -18.56 14.79
C LEU A 320 11.41 -17.20 14.09
N ILE A 321 10.51 -16.32 14.52
CA ILE A 321 10.30 -15.01 13.85
C ILE A 321 11.19 -13.89 14.38
N ARG A 322 11.91 -14.10 15.50
CA ARG A 322 12.76 -13.08 16.12
C ARG A 322 13.77 -12.42 15.16
N PRO A 323 14.45 -13.15 14.27
CA PRO A 323 15.36 -12.53 13.29
C PRO A 323 14.64 -11.59 12.33
N LEU A 324 13.40 -11.93 11.92
CA LEU A 324 12.58 -11.09 11.06
C LEU A 324 12.15 -9.82 11.79
N ILE A 325 11.73 -9.92 13.05
CA ILE A 325 11.40 -8.73 13.86
C ILE A 325 12.65 -7.86 14.11
N GLN A 326 13.83 -8.49 14.32
CA GLN A 326 15.07 -7.73 14.42
C GLN A 326 15.35 -6.92 13.14
N ARG A 327 15.11 -7.48 11.95
CA ARG A 327 15.26 -6.75 10.68
C ARG A 327 14.37 -5.49 10.62
N THR A 328 13.15 -5.53 11.18
CA THR A 328 12.30 -4.33 11.24
C THR A 328 12.90 -3.23 12.13
N ILE A 329 13.57 -3.62 13.21
CA ILE A 329 14.27 -2.70 14.10
C ILE A 329 15.51 -2.10 13.41
N ASP A 330 16.26 -2.92 12.66
CA ASP A 330 17.42 -2.46 11.90
C ASP A 330 17.01 -1.40 10.86
N LEU A 331 15.85 -1.59 10.21
CA LEU A 331 15.28 -0.60 9.27
C LEU A 331 14.90 0.71 9.95
N ILE A 332 14.44 0.68 11.21
CA ILE A 332 14.25 1.92 12.00
C ILE A 332 15.58 2.66 12.15
N GLU A 333 16.64 1.96 12.56
CA GLU A 333 17.96 2.57 12.74
C GLU A 333 18.49 3.14 11.41
N GLU A 334 18.33 2.42 10.30
CA GLU A 334 18.69 2.90 8.96
C GLU A 334 17.96 4.21 8.62
N LEU A 335 16.66 4.28 8.91
CA LEU A 335 15.84 5.48 8.67
C LEU A 335 16.26 6.65 9.56
N LEU A 336 16.50 6.42 10.85
CA LEU A 336 16.96 7.45 11.79
C LEU A 336 18.30 8.05 11.35
N VAL A 337 19.24 7.21 10.92
CA VAL A 337 20.51 7.67 10.36
C VAL A 337 20.31 8.49 9.09
N LYS A 338 19.47 8.02 8.16
CA LYS A 338 19.17 8.69 6.89
C LYS A 338 18.59 10.09 7.10
N THR A 339 17.73 10.24 8.11
CA THR A 339 17.05 11.52 8.41
C THR A 339 17.80 12.39 9.40
N SER A 340 18.92 11.92 9.95
CA SER A 340 19.66 12.60 11.03
C SER A 340 18.81 12.88 12.28
N ILE A 341 17.80 12.05 12.52
CA ILE A 341 16.93 12.09 13.70
C ILE A 341 17.45 11.06 14.70
N THR A 342 17.52 11.44 15.96
CA THR A 342 17.94 10.52 17.04
C THR A 342 16.73 9.90 17.73
N VAL A 343 16.94 8.82 18.49
CA VAL A 343 15.90 8.21 19.31
C VAL A 343 15.33 9.19 20.33
N ASP A 344 16.15 10.12 20.83
CA ASP A 344 15.72 11.13 21.80
C ASP A 344 14.80 12.18 21.18
N ASP A 345 14.94 12.45 19.88
CA ASP A 345 14.07 13.35 19.13
C ASP A 345 12.67 12.75 18.89
N LEU A 346 12.56 11.41 18.92
CA LEU A 346 11.27 10.74 18.76
C LEU A 346 10.40 10.93 20.01
N SER A 347 9.24 11.53 19.81
CA SER A 347 8.21 11.62 20.86
C SER A 347 7.51 10.27 21.06
N ASN A 348 7.06 9.62 19.97
CA ASN A 348 6.36 8.36 20.03
C ASN A 348 6.64 7.47 18.81
N ILE A 349 6.50 6.16 19.00
CA ILE A 349 6.49 5.12 17.97
C ILE A 349 5.07 4.56 17.94
N LEU A 350 4.35 4.74 16.84
CA LEU A 350 2.96 4.32 16.69
C LEU A 350 2.90 2.98 15.95
N LEU A 351 2.38 1.94 16.61
CA LEU A 351 2.23 0.62 16.01
C LEU A 351 0.92 0.54 15.24
N VAL A 352 1.00 0.27 13.94
CA VAL A 352 -0.13 0.03 13.05
C VAL A 352 0.09 -1.24 12.24
N GLY A 353 -0.95 -1.70 11.55
CA GLY A 353 -0.90 -2.94 10.80
C GLY A 353 -1.17 -4.21 11.64
N GLY A 354 -1.60 -5.28 10.97
CA GLY A 354 -2.03 -6.51 11.64
C GLY A 354 -0.89 -7.29 12.28
N SER A 355 0.32 -7.27 11.70
CA SER A 355 1.48 -7.97 12.23
C SER A 355 2.05 -7.30 13.49
N SER A 356 1.75 -6.03 13.72
CA SER A 356 2.07 -5.31 14.97
C SER A 356 1.32 -5.86 16.20
N CYS A 357 0.27 -6.67 15.99
CA CYS A 357 -0.44 -7.36 17.08
C CYS A 357 0.37 -8.50 17.71
N ILE A 358 1.46 -8.96 17.08
CA ILE A 358 2.31 -10.02 17.60
C ILE A 358 3.04 -9.51 18.84
N PRO A 359 2.88 -10.17 20.03
CA PRO A 359 3.43 -9.63 21.29
C PRO A 359 4.94 -9.40 21.26
N LEU A 360 5.69 -10.21 20.50
CA LEU A 360 7.13 -10.06 20.36
C LEU A 360 7.51 -8.71 19.75
N VAL A 361 6.72 -8.19 18.79
CA VAL A 361 6.99 -6.90 18.15
C VAL A 361 7.03 -5.78 19.18
N LYS A 362 5.93 -5.60 19.92
CA LYS A 362 5.87 -4.57 20.97
C LYS A 362 6.97 -4.76 22.02
N ARG A 363 7.19 -5.99 22.45
CA ARG A 363 8.19 -6.29 23.48
C ARG A 363 9.60 -5.93 23.05
N MET A 364 10.03 -6.26 21.83
CA MET A 364 11.35 -5.91 21.32
C MET A 364 11.51 -4.39 21.11
N LEU A 365 10.46 -3.70 20.67
CA LEU A 365 10.49 -2.24 20.53
C LEU A 365 10.56 -1.54 21.91
N VAL A 366 9.78 -2.01 22.89
CA VAL A 366 9.82 -1.48 24.27
C VAL A 366 11.19 -1.72 24.90
N GLU A 367 11.77 -2.91 24.71
CA GLU A 367 13.12 -3.23 25.20
C GLU A 367 14.18 -2.27 24.64
N LYS A 368 14.05 -1.87 23.39
CA LYS A 368 15.04 -1.00 22.73
C LYS A 368 14.80 0.49 22.92
N TYR A 369 13.55 0.95 22.87
CA TYR A 369 13.20 2.38 22.80
C TYR A 369 12.50 2.93 24.05
N GLY A 370 12.09 2.08 24.98
CA GLY A 370 11.35 2.44 26.18
C GLY A 370 9.83 2.32 26.02
N GLU A 371 9.15 1.96 27.13
CA GLU A 371 7.69 1.75 27.13
C GLU A 371 6.94 3.07 26.89
N GLU A 372 7.47 4.17 27.34
CA GLU A 372 6.89 5.51 27.23
C GLU A 372 6.81 6.00 25.78
N LYS A 373 7.67 5.50 24.88
CA LYS A 373 7.66 5.87 23.46
C LYS A 373 6.77 4.99 22.61
N VAL A 374 6.56 3.73 23.00
CA VAL A 374 5.86 2.74 22.15
C VAL A 374 4.35 2.76 22.41
N MET A 375 3.60 3.31 21.47
CA MET A 375 2.13 3.39 21.51
C MET A 375 1.50 2.34 20.61
N SER A 376 0.49 1.64 21.11
CA SER A 376 -0.31 0.69 20.35
C SER A 376 -1.77 0.86 20.73
N SER A 377 -2.66 0.90 19.73
CA SER A 377 -4.10 0.81 19.97
C SER A 377 -4.51 -0.64 20.25
N GLU A 378 -5.75 -0.86 20.74
CA GLU A 378 -6.31 -2.20 20.89
C GLU A 378 -6.43 -2.95 19.55
N LYS A 379 -6.64 -2.21 18.45
CA LYS A 379 -6.83 -2.75 17.12
C LYS A 379 -5.96 -1.98 16.10
N PRO A 380 -4.63 -2.17 16.09
CA PRO A 380 -3.72 -1.44 15.21
C PRO A 380 -4.08 -1.56 13.73
N MET A 381 -4.69 -2.67 13.31
CA MET A 381 -5.13 -2.92 11.94
C MET A 381 -6.29 -2.02 11.46
N LEU A 382 -6.95 -1.29 12.36
CA LEU A 382 -8.06 -0.40 12.02
C LEU A 382 -7.65 1.09 11.99
N ALA A 383 -6.47 1.40 12.52
CA ALA A 383 -6.01 2.76 12.76
C ALA A 383 -6.02 3.61 11.48
N ILE A 384 -5.51 3.06 10.38
CA ILE A 384 -5.42 3.77 9.09
C ILE A 384 -6.80 4.16 8.56
N ALA A 385 -7.76 3.22 8.54
CA ALA A 385 -9.13 3.52 8.11
C ALA A 385 -9.83 4.52 9.04
N HIS A 386 -9.56 4.44 10.35
CA HIS A 386 -10.08 5.39 11.34
C HIS A 386 -9.57 6.80 11.07
N GLY A 387 -8.27 6.98 10.80
CA GLY A 387 -7.70 8.27 10.44
C GLY A 387 -8.30 8.82 9.14
N ALA A 388 -8.46 7.98 8.14
CA ALA A 388 -9.14 8.37 6.89
C ALA A 388 -10.60 8.82 7.14
N ALA A 389 -11.33 8.16 8.04
CA ALA A 389 -12.70 8.54 8.40
C ALA A 389 -12.74 9.86 9.21
N ILE A 390 -11.74 10.13 10.05
CA ILE A 390 -11.59 11.41 10.75
C ILE A 390 -11.45 12.55 9.73
N LEU A 391 -10.54 12.40 8.78
CA LEU A 391 -10.35 13.39 7.72
C LEU A 391 -11.61 13.54 6.86
N ALA A 392 -12.21 12.43 6.42
CA ALA A 392 -13.43 12.47 5.60
C ALA A 392 -14.57 13.27 6.26
N ALA A 393 -14.72 13.15 7.58
CA ALA A 393 -15.75 13.87 8.34
C ALA A 393 -15.47 15.38 8.48
N SER A 394 -14.21 15.82 8.35
CA SER A 394 -13.85 17.25 8.41
C SER A 394 -13.99 17.96 7.07
N MET A 395 -14.13 17.22 5.96
CA MET A 395 -14.16 17.78 4.61
C MET A 395 -15.57 18.22 4.17
N ASP A 396 -15.65 19.36 3.48
CA ASP A 396 -16.88 19.86 2.90
C ASP A 396 -17.15 19.21 1.54
N THR A 397 -18.03 18.22 1.52
CA THR A 397 -18.39 17.48 0.29
C THR A 397 -19.09 18.34 -0.78
N SER A 398 -19.59 19.53 -0.41
CA SER A 398 -20.24 20.46 -1.38
C SER A 398 -19.22 21.11 -2.33
N LYS A 399 -17.97 21.13 -1.93
CA LYS A 399 -16.85 21.68 -2.72
C LYS A 399 -16.21 20.67 -3.68
N TRP A 400 -16.66 19.41 -3.65
CA TRP A 400 -16.12 18.39 -4.55
C TRP A 400 -16.45 18.73 -6.00
N LYS A 401 -15.44 18.70 -6.86
CA LYS A 401 -15.59 18.83 -8.31
C LYS A 401 -15.09 17.55 -8.96
N GLU A 402 -15.74 17.15 -10.05
CA GLU A 402 -15.24 16.07 -10.89
C GLU A 402 -14.00 16.60 -11.62
N ASP A 403 -12.85 15.95 -11.43
CA ASP A 403 -11.63 16.26 -12.19
C ASP A 403 -11.95 16.02 -13.68
N ASP A 404 -12.23 17.07 -14.42
CA ASP A 404 -12.29 17.00 -15.88
C ASP A 404 -10.86 16.80 -16.38
N ASP A 405 -10.64 15.72 -17.11
CA ASP A 405 -9.34 15.21 -17.60
C ASP A 405 -8.62 16.18 -18.57
N GLN A 406 -9.00 17.43 -18.66
CA GLN A 406 -8.51 18.37 -19.69
C GLN A 406 -8.52 19.88 -19.34
N SER A 407 -8.37 20.33 -18.13
CA SER A 407 -7.93 21.74 -17.97
C SER A 407 -7.55 22.08 -16.53
N VAL A 408 -6.29 22.37 -16.31
CA VAL A 408 -5.79 22.90 -15.06
C VAL A 408 -6.00 24.41 -15.04
N ASP A 409 -7.03 24.88 -14.35
CA ASP A 409 -7.04 26.26 -13.87
C ASP A 409 -6.29 26.31 -12.51
N VAL A 410 -5.20 27.05 -12.50
CA VAL A 410 -4.17 27.09 -11.45
C VAL A 410 -4.58 27.88 -10.20
N ASP A 411 -5.85 28.30 -10.08
CA ASP A 411 -6.34 29.19 -9.02
C ASP A 411 -7.26 28.52 -7.98
N GLU A 412 -7.21 27.20 -7.78
CA GLU A 412 -7.98 26.60 -6.70
C GLU A 412 -7.19 26.61 -5.39
N GLU A 413 -7.71 27.41 -4.44
CA GLU A 413 -7.28 27.40 -3.04
C GLU A 413 -7.32 25.96 -2.50
N ILE A 414 -6.19 25.49 -1.98
CA ILE A 414 -6.06 24.22 -1.28
C ILE A 414 -7.06 24.25 -0.12
N PRO A 415 -7.86 23.17 0.10
CA PRO A 415 -8.65 23.11 1.32
C PRO A 415 -7.72 23.27 2.53
N ASP A 416 -8.02 24.19 3.43
CA ASP A 416 -7.36 24.32 4.72
C ASP A 416 -7.49 23.00 5.49
N GLY A 417 -6.60 22.04 5.20
CA GLY A 417 -6.51 20.79 5.90
C GLY A 417 -5.29 20.80 6.84
N PRO A 418 -5.30 20.05 7.92
CA PRO A 418 -4.20 20.03 8.90
C PRO A 418 -2.92 19.35 8.36
N ILE A 419 -2.80 19.10 7.05
CA ILE A 419 -1.74 18.25 6.49
C ILE A 419 -0.89 19.04 5.52
N VAL A 420 0.40 19.17 5.82
CA VAL A 420 1.41 19.66 4.88
C VAL A 420 2.08 18.45 4.23
N TYR A 421 1.95 18.35 2.91
CA TYR A 421 2.61 17.32 2.13
C TYR A 421 3.99 17.78 1.71
N THR A 422 4.89 16.80 1.54
CA THR A 422 6.21 17.04 0.97
C THR A 422 6.41 16.15 -0.24
N ALA A 423 7.24 16.58 -1.18
CA ALA A 423 7.64 15.78 -2.34
C ALA A 423 8.32 14.49 -1.87
N LYS A 424 7.91 13.33 -2.40
CA LYS A 424 8.44 12.01 -2.05
C LYS A 424 9.65 11.62 -2.89
N HIS A 425 9.82 12.28 -4.00
CA HIS A 425 10.87 12.00 -4.98
C HIS A 425 11.63 13.26 -5.32
N ASN A 426 12.88 13.09 -5.75
CA ASN A 426 13.56 14.14 -6.45
C ASN A 426 13.02 14.22 -7.89
N TYR A 427 12.64 15.40 -8.34
CA TYR A 427 12.15 15.60 -9.70
C TYR A 427 13.24 16.25 -10.56
N LEU A 428 13.45 15.66 -11.74
CA LEU A 428 14.52 16.04 -12.63
C LEU A 428 13.97 16.33 -14.02
N ILE A 429 14.66 17.23 -14.72
CA ILE A 429 14.42 17.46 -16.15
C ILE A 429 15.66 17.10 -16.95
N GLN A 430 15.46 16.54 -18.13
CA GLN A 430 16.55 16.26 -19.06
C GLN A 430 16.83 17.49 -19.90
N LEU A 431 18.02 18.03 -19.80
CA LEU A 431 18.52 19.17 -20.57
C LEU A 431 19.59 18.74 -21.57
N THR A 432 19.77 19.54 -22.59
CA THR A 432 20.92 19.41 -23.50
C THR A 432 21.90 20.55 -23.23
N LYS A 433 23.02 20.24 -22.58
CA LYS A 433 24.13 21.19 -22.35
C LYS A 433 25.34 20.77 -23.17
N ASN A 434 25.87 21.69 -24.00
CA ASN A 434 27.05 21.44 -24.84
C ASN A 434 26.93 20.17 -25.72
N GLY A 435 25.72 19.88 -26.22
CA GLY A 435 25.43 18.71 -27.05
C GLY A 435 25.32 17.39 -26.29
N ARG A 436 25.41 17.39 -24.96
CA ARG A 436 25.22 16.22 -24.07
C ARG A 436 23.92 16.34 -23.32
N LYS A 437 23.26 15.20 -23.11
CA LYS A 437 22.07 15.11 -22.25
C LYS A 437 22.51 15.01 -20.80
N GLU A 438 21.99 15.91 -19.96
CA GLU A 438 22.24 15.97 -18.54
C GLU A 438 20.91 15.99 -17.80
N MET A 439 20.86 15.36 -16.64
CA MET A 439 19.71 15.40 -15.74
C MET A 439 19.94 16.53 -14.74
N GLU A 440 19.01 17.45 -14.65
CA GLU A 440 19.06 18.54 -13.69
C GLU A 440 17.89 18.41 -12.73
N ARG A 441 18.21 18.30 -11.44
CA ARG A 441 17.22 18.28 -10.36
C ARG A 441 16.66 19.68 -10.16
N PHE A 442 15.34 19.80 -9.98
CA PHE A 442 14.68 21.07 -9.78
C PHE A 442 13.70 21.09 -8.61
N ILE A 443 13.28 19.93 -8.11
CA ILE A 443 12.57 19.72 -6.85
C ILE A 443 13.30 18.62 -6.10
N ASP A 444 13.65 18.89 -4.85
CA ASP A 444 14.23 17.91 -3.94
C ASP A 444 13.11 17.13 -3.24
N ASP A 445 13.36 15.88 -2.88
CA ASP A 445 12.53 15.14 -1.94
C ASP A 445 12.36 15.95 -0.64
N GLN A 446 11.23 15.82 0.04
CA GLN A 446 10.84 16.59 1.23
C GLN A 446 10.56 18.09 0.98
N THR A 447 10.58 18.57 -0.25
CA THR A 447 10.11 19.94 -0.56
C THR A 447 8.63 20.07 -0.20
N PRO A 448 8.22 21.09 0.59
CA PRO A 448 6.81 21.30 0.92
C PRO A 448 5.94 21.49 -0.32
N LEU A 449 4.74 20.88 -0.32
CA LEU A 449 3.77 20.95 -1.40
C LEU A 449 2.54 21.79 -0.98
N PRO A 450 1.92 22.52 -1.90
CA PRO A 450 2.24 22.60 -3.33
C PRO A 450 3.51 23.39 -3.59
N PHE A 451 4.23 23.01 -4.63
CA PHE A 451 5.49 23.65 -5.00
C PHE A 451 5.39 24.33 -6.38
N ASN A 452 5.92 25.54 -6.44
CA ASN A 452 5.95 26.32 -7.67
C ASN A 452 7.34 26.93 -7.82
N VAL A 453 7.99 26.67 -8.94
CA VAL A 453 9.32 27.22 -9.24
C VAL A 453 9.44 27.70 -10.66
N ASN A 454 10.05 28.88 -10.81
CA ASN A 454 10.40 29.42 -12.11
C ASN A 454 11.85 29.08 -12.44
N ARG A 455 12.08 28.57 -13.64
CA ARG A 455 13.41 28.30 -14.21
C ARG A 455 13.54 28.95 -15.55
N GLN A 456 14.74 29.43 -15.86
CA GLN A 456 15.05 30.08 -17.13
C GLN A 456 15.97 29.18 -17.94
N PHE A 457 15.55 28.86 -19.15
CA PHE A 457 16.33 28.12 -20.12
C PHE A 457 16.58 28.99 -21.37
N SER A 458 17.44 28.55 -22.25
CA SER A 458 17.76 29.31 -23.47
C SER A 458 17.53 28.44 -24.70
N THR A 459 17.09 29.07 -25.79
CA THR A 459 17.06 28.45 -27.10
C THR A 459 18.47 28.03 -27.52
N ILE A 460 18.62 26.87 -28.16
CA ILE A 460 19.91 26.32 -28.59
C ILE A 460 20.22 26.60 -30.05
N VAL A 461 19.22 26.93 -30.85
CA VAL A 461 19.34 27.28 -32.27
C VAL A 461 18.49 28.49 -32.59
N ASN A 462 18.85 29.20 -33.67
CA ASN A 462 18.04 30.32 -34.19
C ASN A 462 16.69 29.81 -34.69
N ASN A 463 15.63 30.56 -34.40
CA ASN A 463 14.26 30.24 -34.79
C ASN A 463 13.79 28.85 -34.32
N GLN A 464 14.21 28.44 -33.14
CA GLN A 464 13.76 27.19 -32.53
C GLN A 464 12.24 27.21 -32.37
N LYS A 465 11.54 26.23 -32.96
CA LYS A 465 10.07 26.17 -32.96
C LYS A 465 9.49 25.20 -31.93
N ILE A 466 10.31 24.28 -31.48
CA ILE A 466 9.86 23.24 -30.55
C ILE A 466 10.85 23.10 -29.40
N VAL A 467 10.33 23.03 -28.19
CA VAL A 467 11.05 22.62 -26.97
C VAL A 467 10.47 21.32 -26.49
N GLU A 468 11.26 20.28 -26.40
CA GLU A 468 10.91 19.05 -25.76
C GLU A 468 11.33 19.10 -24.29
N VAL A 469 10.38 18.89 -23.38
CA VAL A 469 10.64 18.75 -21.94
C VAL A 469 10.36 17.32 -21.53
N LYS A 470 11.32 16.69 -20.88
CA LYS A 470 11.19 15.34 -20.32
C LYS A 470 11.38 15.41 -18.83
N LEU A 471 10.42 14.88 -18.11
CA LEU A 471 10.38 14.82 -16.64
C LEU A 471 10.70 13.42 -16.15
N PHE A 472 11.44 13.39 -15.07
CA PHE A 472 11.82 12.15 -14.39
C PHE A 472 11.67 12.31 -12.88
N SER A 473 11.46 11.20 -12.19
CA SER A 473 11.70 11.06 -10.73
C SER A 473 12.85 10.10 -10.50
N ASP A 474 13.47 10.17 -9.36
CA ASP A 474 14.39 9.14 -8.92
C ASP A 474 13.62 7.86 -8.57
N ALA A 475 14.27 6.72 -8.82
CA ALA A 475 13.80 5.39 -8.46
C ALA A 475 14.66 4.82 -7.33
N GLU A 476 14.09 3.88 -6.57
CA GLU A 476 14.76 3.26 -5.40
C GLU A 476 16.06 2.52 -5.76
N ASP A 477 16.19 2.05 -7.00
CA ASP A 477 17.38 1.37 -7.50
C ASP A 477 18.49 2.32 -8.00
N GLY A 478 18.31 3.63 -7.82
CA GLY A 478 19.24 4.68 -8.27
C GLY A 478 19.12 5.01 -9.76
N THR A 479 18.10 4.49 -10.43
CA THR A 479 17.75 4.87 -11.80
C THR A 479 16.76 6.05 -11.82
N TYR A 480 16.28 6.43 -13.00
CA TYR A 480 15.30 7.51 -13.15
C TYR A 480 14.07 7.00 -13.89
N ASP A 481 12.91 7.16 -13.28
CA ASP A 481 11.61 6.89 -13.90
C ASP A 481 11.16 8.08 -14.74
N LYS A 482 10.88 7.84 -16.02
CA LYS A 482 10.32 8.87 -16.89
C LYS A 482 8.83 9.06 -16.58
N LEU A 483 8.48 10.23 -16.05
CA LEU A 483 7.10 10.57 -15.68
C LEU A 483 6.30 11.08 -16.88
N ALA A 484 6.85 12.03 -17.62
CA ALA A 484 6.17 12.69 -18.72
C ALA A 484 7.13 13.21 -19.80
N SER A 485 6.59 13.48 -20.98
CA SER A 485 7.27 14.32 -21.98
C SER A 485 6.24 15.17 -22.70
N GLY A 486 6.56 16.45 -22.90
CA GLY A 486 5.73 17.41 -23.62
C GLY A 486 6.54 18.15 -24.68
N PHE A 487 5.84 18.56 -25.74
CA PHE A 487 6.39 19.42 -26.80
C PHE A 487 5.71 20.78 -26.72
N PHE A 488 6.50 21.83 -26.59
CA PHE A 488 6.02 23.20 -26.53
C PHE A 488 6.43 23.92 -27.80
N THR A 489 5.51 24.67 -28.40
CA THR A 489 5.74 25.42 -29.63
C THR A 489 6.12 26.85 -29.31
N ILE A 490 7.23 27.32 -29.87
CA ILE A 490 7.63 28.74 -29.85
C ILE A 490 7.11 29.41 -31.13
N THR A 491 6.21 30.35 -30.98
CA THR A 491 5.60 31.08 -32.10
C THR A 491 6.53 32.13 -32.67
N ASP A 492 7.35 32.74 -31.82
CA ASP A 492 8.26 33.82 -32.19
C ASP A 492 9.54 33.33 -32.88
N ASN A 493 10.12 34.17 -33.69
CA ASN A 493 11.42 33.91 -34.32
C ASN A 493 12.53 34.41 -33.40
N LEU A 494 12.93 33.56 -32.45
CA LEU A 494 13.92 33.90 -31.45
C LEU A 494 15.34 33.48 -31.90
N PRO A 495 16.37 34.31 -31.67
CA PRO A 495 17.76 33.92 -31.91
C PRO A 495 18.21 32.86 -30.90
N SER A 496 19.27 32.11 -31.20
CA SER A 496 19.92 31.21 -30.25
C SER A 496 20.38 31.99 -29.01
N GLY A 497 20.14 31.41 -27.83
CA GLY A 497 20.44 32.04 -26.55
C GLY A 497 19.30 32.90 -25.99
N SER A 498 18.16 33.02 -26.69
CA SER A 498 16.97 33.71 -26.16
C SER A 498 16.44 32.98 -24.94
N LYS A 499 16.07 33.74 -23.92
CA LYS A 499 15.61 33.20 -22.65
C LYS A 499 14.12 32.83 -22.70
N LEU A 500 13.80 31.65 -22.21
CA LEU A 500 12.45 31.12 -22.05
C LEU A 500 12.21 30.88 -20.55
N ASN A 501 11.13 31.40 -20.02
CA ASN A 501 10.76 31.20 -18.63
C ASN A 501 9.82 29.99 -18.53
N PHE A 502 10.17 29.03 -17.70
CA PHE A 502 9.37 27.86 -17.40
C PHE A 502 8.91 27.94 -15.96
N THR A 503 7.62 27.81 -15.75
CA THR A 503 7.03 27.63 -14.43
C THR A 503 6.69 26.17 -14.27
N PHE A 504 7.20 25.54 -13.23
CA PHE A 504 6.91 24.17 -12.84
C PHE A 504 6.08 24.17 -11.55
N ASN A 505 4.96 23.50 -11.58
CA ASN A 505 4.06 23.37 -10.45
C ASN A 505 3.93 21.89 -10.09
N LEU A 506 3.92 21.59 -8.80
CA LEU A 506 3.61 20.27 -8.26
C LEU A 506 2.54 20.44 -7.17
N ASP A 507 1.41 19.76 -7.33
CA ASP A 507 0.30 19.85 -6.38
C ASP A 507 0.58 19.09 -5.07
N THR A 508 -0.27 19.26 -4.06
CA THR A 508 -0.14 18.62 -2.74
C THR A 508 -0.14 17.09 -2.77
N ASN A 509 -0.64 16.51 -3.83
CA ASN A 509 -0.71 15.05 -3.98
C ASN A 509 0.28 14.52 -5.00
N GLU A 510 1.19 15.36 -5.48
CA GLU A 510 2.15 15.05 -6.56
C GLU A 510 1.46 14.53 -7.86
N ARG A 511 0.23 15.02 -8.15
CA ARG A 511 -0.60 14.50 -9.26
C ARG A 511 -0.47 15.30 -10.52
N GLU A 512 -0.33 16.60 -10.34
CA GLU A 512 -0.30 17.54 -11.45
C GLU A 512 1.06 18.16 -11.52
N PHE A 513 1.74 17.82 -12.60
CA PHE A 513 2.95 18.49 -12.99
C PHE A 513 2.60 19.48 -14.09
N GLY A 514 2.40 20.73 -13.72
CA GLY A 514 2.15 21.81 -14.66
C GLY A 514 3.44 22.40 -15.18
N ILE A 515 3.55 22.62 -16.50
CA ILE A 515 4.64 23.38 -17.10
C ILE A 515 4.04 24.49 -17.95
N ARG A 516 4.42 25.72 -17.63
CA ARG A 516 4.06 26.91 -18.42
C ARG A 516 5.33 27.55 -18.97
N ILE A 517 5.31 27.91 -20.24
CA ILE A 517 6.38 28.69 -20.88
C ILE A 517 5.83 30.08 -21.15
N ALA A 518 6.55 31.12 -20.72
CA ALA A 518 6.25 32.52 -20.97
C ALA A 518 7.46 33.23 -21.57
#